data_109c691f0ca9feecc4b9a0b6db59926b
#
_entry.id   109c691f0ca9feecc4b9a0b6db59926b
#
_cell.length_a   1.000
_cell.length_b   1.000
_cell.length_c   1.000
_cell.angle_alpha   90.00
_cell.angle_beta   90.00
_cell.angle_gamma   90.00
#
_symmetry.space_group_name_H-M   'P 1'
#
loop_
_entity.id
_entity.type
_entity.pdbx_description
1 polymer ?
#
loop_
_entity_poly.entity_id
_entity_poly.type
_entity_poly.pdbx_seq_one_letter_code
_entity_poly.pdbx_strand_id
1 'polypeptide(L)'
;MRESFDVVILGCGEAGIFAAYELEKLKPGVKLLAIDQGPDIYHRSCPIVSGKVRECIHCPICHTMCGFGGAGAFSDGKFNFTTAFGGWLTDFMPEKEVMELIDYVDSLNVKHGATTETFSTFTPEALALKKRALEHDLHLLSAKVKHLGTEKNLQILTNIYEHIADKHTFRFNTAVTAIQAEPDGRYSVVTEQGEVYTADYLIAAPGRSGAEWFANQCKDLGLELLNNQVDIGVRVELPAL
;
A
#
# COMPACT_ATOMS: atom_id res chain seq x y z
N MET A 1 -23.29 -15.21 10.23
CA MET A 1 -22.86 -16.46 9.52
C MET A 1 -21.35 -16.57 9.73
N ARG A 2 -20.82 -17.75 10.00
CA ARG A 2 -19.35 -17.94 10.20
C ARG A 2 -18.81 -18.65 8.96
N GLU A 3 -17.89 -18.01 8.22
CA GLU A 3 -17.28 -18.56 7.02
C GLU A 3 -15.78 -18.73 7.24
N SER A 4 -15.16 -19.81 6.70
CA SER A 4 -13.77 -20.16 6.95
C SER A 4 -12.94 -20.07 5.67
N PHE A 5 -11.73 -19.53 5.81
CA PHE A 5 -10.71 -19.34 4.79
C PHE A 5 -9.36 -19.91 5.26
N ASP A 6 -8.45 -20.15 4.34
CA ASP A 6 -7.06 -20.47 4.69
C ASP A 6 -6.35 -19.17 5.14
N VAL A 7 -6.58 -18.07 4.40
CA VAL A 7 -5.97 -16.76 4.67
C VAL A 7 -7.01 -15.66 4.63
N VAL A 8 -6.97 -14.75 5.62
CA VAL A 8 -7.68 -13.47 5.58
C VAL A 8 -6.66 -12.34 5.49
N ILE A 9 -6.87 -11.40 4.55
CA ILE A 9 -6.09 -10.18 4.41
C ILE A 9 -6.97 -8.99 4.78
N LEU A 10 -6.50 -8.14 5.70
CA LEU A 10 -7.15 -6.90 6.10
C LEU A 10 -6.45 -5.71 5.45
N GLY A 11 -7.18 -5.03 4.56
CA GLY A 11 -6.68 -3.92 3.75
C GLY A 11 -6.24 -4.36 2.36
N CYS A 12 -6.84 -3.74 1.34
CA CYS A 12 -6.53 -3.93 -0.06
C CYS A 12 -5.66 -2.79 -0.63
N GLY A 13 -4.76 -2.23 0.20
CA GLY A 13 -3.67 -1.37 -0.25
C GLY A 13 -2.54 -2.19 -0.88
N GLU A 14 -1.42 -1.53 -1.22
CA GLU A 14 -0.28 -2.17 -1.90
C GLU A 14 0.18 -3.47 -1.21
N ALA A 15 0.34 -3.47 0.11
CA ALA A 15 0.79 -4.64 0.85
C ALA A 15 -0.20 -5.81 0.74
N GLY A 16 -1.51 -5.55 0.90
CA GLY A 16 -2.55 -6.59 0.80
C GLY A 16 -2.70 -7.13 -0.62
N ILE A 17 -2.60 -6.26 -1.63
CA ILE A 17 -2.68 -6.64 -3.05
C ILE A 17 -1.52 -7.57 -3.42
N PHE A 18 -0.29 -7.19 -3.10
CA PHE A 18 0.88 -8.02 -3.43
C PHE A 18 0.90 -9.31 -2.61
N ALA A 19 0.40 -9.31 -1.36
CA ALA A 19 0.22 -10.54 -0.60
C ALA A 19 -0.76 -11.50 -1.28
N ALA A 20 -1.92 -11.00 -1.74
CA ALA A 20 -2.90 -11.80 -2.48
C ALA A 20 -2.31 -12.33 -3.81
N TYR A 21 -1.60 -11.46 -4.54
CA TYR A 21 -0.96 -11.81 -5.81
C TYR A 21 0.08 -12.93 -5.66
N GLU A 22 0.94 -12.84 -4.65
CA GLU A 22 1.97 -13.84 -4.38
C GLU A 22 1.38 -15.15 -3.87
N LEU A 23 0.35 -15.09 -3.03
CA LEU A 23 -0.33 -16.29 -2.55
C LEU A 23 -1.00 -17.06 -3.68
N GLU A 24 -1.63 -16.38 -4.65
CA GLU A 24 -2.16 -17.02 -5.86
C GLU A 24 -1.07 -17.76 -6.64
N LYS A 25 0.08 -17.11 -6.82
CA LYS A 25 1.21 -17.66 -7.57
C LYS A 25 1.88 -18.84 -6.84
N LEU A 26 2.09 -18.73 -5.53
CA LEU A 26 2.83 -19.71 -4.73
C LEU A 26 1.96 -20.88 -4.27
N LYS A 27 0.67 -20.66 -4.08
CA LYS A 27 -0.30 -21.67 -3.60
C LYS A 27 -1.62 -21.53 -4.36
N PRO A 28 -1.66 -21.91 -5.65
CA PRO A 28 -2.89 -21.86 -6.44
C PRO A 28 -4.03 -22.61 -5.76
N GLY A 29 -5.21 -21.98 -5.71
CA GLY A 29 -6.40 -22.53 -5.06
C GLY A 29 -6.47 -22.31 -3.55
N VAL A 30 -5.58 -21.50 -2.95
CA VAL A 30 -5.72 -21.05 -1.57
C VAL A 30 -7.06 -20.32 -1.40
N LYS A 31 -7.83 -20.71 -0.39
CA LYS A 31 -9.09 -20.02 -0.07
C LYS A 31 -8.80 -18.72 0.68
N LEU A 32 -8.68 -17.62 -0.06
CA LEU A 32 -8.30 -16.31 0.45
C LEU A 32 -9.49 -15.34 0.44
N LEU A 33 -9.63 -14.61 1.53
CA LEU A 33 -10.53 -13.46 1.67
C LEU A 33 -9.73 -12.19 1.91
N ALA A 34 -9.92 -11.16 1.07
CA ALA A 34 -9.39 -9.82 1.29
C ALA A 34 -10.53 -8.85 1.62
N ILE A 35 -10.38 -8.10 2.71
CA ILE A 35 -11.41 -7.18 3.23
C ILE A 35 -10.85 -5.77 3.22
N ASP A 36 -11.63 -4.82 2.71
CA ASP A 36 -11.32 -3.39 2.80
C ASP A 36 -12.58 -2.58 3.14
N GLN A 37 -12.41 -1.56 3.99
CA GLN A 37 -13.51 -0.66 4.35
C GLN A 37 -13.94 0.28 3.22
N GLY A 38 -13.06 0.50 2.23
CA GLY A 38 -13.36 1.28 1.04
C GLY A 38 -13.83 0.43 -0.13
N PRO A 39 -14.17 1.07 -1.26
CA PRO A 39 -14.70 0.40 -2.45
C PRO A 39 -13.62 -0.32 -3.27
N ASP A 40 -14.09 -1.12 -4.24
CA ASP A 40 -13.23 -1.66 -5.29
C ASP A 40 -12.60 -0.57 -6.17
N ILE A 41 -11.73 -0.98 -7.10
CA ILE A 41 -10.97 -0.04 -7.93
C ILE A 41 -11.86 0.82 -8.84
N TYR A 42 -13.01 0.32 -9.27
CA TYR A 42 -13.91 1.01 -10.20
C TYR A 42 -14.81 2.04 -9.52
N HIS A 43 -15.07 1.88 -8.22
CA HIS A 43 -16.01 2.73 -7.47
C HIS A 43 -15.30 3.74 -6.57
N ARG A 44 -13.99 3.85 -6.66
CA ARG A 44 -13.22 4.84 -5.90
C ARG A 44 -13.43 6.24 -6.47
N SER A 45 -13.84 7.18 -5.61
CA SER A 45 -14.09 8.56 -6.01
C SER A 45 -13.85 9.54 -4.87
N CYS A 46 -13.37 10.73 -5.20
CA CYS A 46 -13.23 11.83 -4.24
C CYS A 46 -13.96 13.07 -4.77
N PRO A 47 -14.84 13.69 -3.98
CA PRO A 47 -15.56 14.88 -4.39
C PRO A 47 -14.67 16.08 -4.78
N ILE A 48 -13.49 16.24 -4.13
CA ILE A 48 -12.51 17.27 -4.50
C ILE A 48 -11.90 16.94 -5.86
N VAL A 49 -11.40 15.70 -6.03
CA VAL A 49 -10.73 15.28 -7.27
C VAL A 49 -11.69 15.36 -8.45
N SER A 50 -12.98 15.04 -8.23
CA SER A 50 -14.02 15.17 -9.26
C SER A 50 -14.56 16.60 -9.44
N GLY A 51 -14.05 17.59 -8.72
CA GLY A 51 -14.46 19.00 -8.82
C GLY A 51 -15.85 19.31 -8.27
N LYS A 52 -16.49 18.37 -7.55
CA LYS A 52 -17.84 18.57 -6.97
C LYS A 52 -17.84 19.50 -5.77
N VAL A 53 -16.74 19.57 -5.05
CA VAL A 53 -16.54 20.45 -3.89
C VAL A 53 -15.16 21.11 -3.95
N ARG A 54 -15.00 22.25 -3.27
CA ARG A 54 -13.73 23.00 -3.23
C ARG A 54 -12.82 22.57 -2.10
N GLU A 55 -13.41 22.05 -1.02
CA GLU A 55 -12.70 21.66 0.21
C GLU A 55 -13.07 20.25 0.63
N CYS A 56 -12.23 19.63 1.45
CA CYS A 56 -12.47 18.30 1.96
C CYS A 56 -13.71 18.28 2.88
N ILE A 57 -14.66 17.40 2.55
CA ILE A 57 -15.89 17.22 3.33
C ILE A 57 -15.75 16.17 4.44
N HIS A 58 -14.55 15.64 4.65
CA HIS A 58 -14.24 14.62 5.66
C HIS A 58 -15.18 13.41 5.59
N CYS A 59 -15.22 12.74 4.43
CA CYS A 59 -16.04 11.55 4.24
C CYS A 59 -15.76 10.51 5.33
N PRO A 60 -16.78 9.81 5.87
CA PRO A 60 -16.61 8.77 6.90
C PRO A 60 -15.57 7.70 6.48
N ILE A 61 -15.63 7.26 5.23
CA ILE A 61 -14.60 6.44 4.58
C ILE A 61 -13.95 7.27 3.48
N CYS A 62 -12.66 7.52 3.60
CA CYS A 62 -11.92 8.32 2.62
C CYS A 62 -11.50 7.46 1.43
N HIS A 63 -12.16 7.61 0.29
CA HIS A 63 -11.85 6.82 -0.92
C HIS A 63 -10.50 7.16 -1.55
N THR A 64 -9.78 8.22 -1.14
CA THR A 64 -8.40 8.42 -1.55
C THR A 64 -7.41 7.58 -0.73
N MET A 65 -7.83 7.11 0.45
CA MET A 65 -6.98 6.34 1.36
C MET A 65 -7.37 4.86 1.44
N CYS A 66 -8.68 4.56 1.30
CA CYS A 66 -9.26 3.24 1.52
C CYS A 66 -9.84 2.66 0.23
N GLY A 67 -9.85 1.35 0.11
CA GLY A 67 -10.30 0.58 -1.05
C GLY A 67 -9.12 -0.03 -1.81
N PHE A 68 -9.42 -0.73 -2.90
CA PHE A 68 -8.40 -1.41 -3.70
C PHE A 68 -7.34 -0.43 -4.23
N GLY A 69 -6.07 -0.73 -4.04
CA GLY A 69 -4.93 0.16 -4.33
C GLY A 69 -4.59 1.12 -3.19
N GLY A 70 -5.39 1.18 -2.12
CA GLY A 70 -5.12 2.05 -0.98
C GLY A 70 -4.86 3.51 -1.39
N ALA A 71 -3.96 4.20 -0.70
CA ALA A 71 -3.52 5.54 -1.08
C ALA A 71 -2.76 5.57 -2.43
N GLY A 72 -2.21 4.42 -2.85
CA GLY A 72 -1.52 4.25 -4.12
C GLY A 72 -2.38 4.59 -5.33
N ALA A 73 -3.66 4.24 -5.33
CA ALA A 73 -4.56 4.46 -6.46
C ALA A 73 -4.76 5.94 -6.85
N PHE A 74 -4.53 6.88 -5.94
CA PHE A 74 -4.58 8.33 -6.18
C PHE A 74 -3.19 8.98 -6.21
N SER A 75 -2.14 8.16 -6.16
CA SER A 75 -0.76 8.61 -6.28
C SER A 75 -0.43 9.00 -7.72
N ASP A 76 0.58 9.85 -7.89
CA ASP A 76 1.18 10.16 -9.19
C ASP A 76 2.09 9.04 -9.72
N GLY A 77 2.16 7.89 -9.03
CA GLY A 77 2.90 6.71 -9.47
C GLY A 77 4.40 6.94 -9.52
N LYS A 78 4.98 7.56 -8.49
CA LYS A 78 6.41 7.66 -8.31
C LYS A 78 6.97 6.43 -7.61
N PHE A 79 7.84 5.72 -8.28
CA PHE A 79 8.56 4.58 -7.74
C PHE A 79 10.04 4.94 -7.56
N ASN A 80 10.56 4.70 -6.36
CA ASN A 80 11.95 4.96 -6.01
C ASN A 80 12.69 3.62 -5.88
N PHE A 81 13.78 3.47 -6.63
CA PHE A 81 14.63 2.28 -6.59
C PHE A 81 15.85 2.59 -5.73
N THR A 82 15.68 2.55 -4.44
CA THR A 82 16.69 2.88 -3.45
C THR A 82 16.30 2.37 -2.06
N THR A 83 17.29 2.11 -1.24
CA THR A 83 17.15 1.83 0.20
C THR A 83 17.49 3.03 1.07
N ALA A 84 17.95 4.15 0.46
CA ALA A 84 18.37 5.33 1.20
C ALA A 84 17.23 6.13 1.86
N PHE A 85 15.99 5.87 1.45
CA PHE A 85 14.78 6.47 2.03
C PHE A 85 13.54 5.65 1.64
N GLY A 86 12.44 5.87 2.35
CA GLY A 86 11.13 5.25 2.04
C GLY A 86 10.81 3.99 2.85
N GLY A 87 11.62 3.60 3.81
CA GLY A 87 11.35 2.49 4.72
C GLY A 87 12.61 1.95 5.39
N TRP A 88 12.43 0.99 6.27
CA TRP A 88 13.52 0.39 7.09
C TRP A 88 13.63 -1.13 6.88
N LEU A 89 13.36 -1.60 5.67
CA LEU A 89 13.45 -3.04 5.37
C LEU A 89 14.87 -3.58 5.56
N THR A 90 15.87 -2.71 5.42
CA THR A 90 17.29 -3.03 5.68
C THR A 90 17.60 -3.35 7.13
N ASP A 91 16.70 -3.02 8.09
CA ASP A 91 16.83 -3.43 9.48
C ASP A 91 16.50 -4.93 9.68
N PHE A 92 15.80 -5.54 8.71
CA PHE A 92 15.32 -6.92 8.77
C PHE A 92 15.99 -7.85 7.77
N MET A 93 16.59 -7.32 6.69
CA MET A 93 17.24 -8.11 5.66
C MET A 93 18.38 -7.35 4.96
N PRO A 94 19.32 -8.04 4.32
CA PRO A 94 20.41 -7.40 3.59
C PRO A 94 19.92 -6.45 2.48
N GLU A 95 20.60 -5.32 2.29
CA GLU A 95 20.27 -4.32 1.26
C GLU A 95 20.09 -4.93 -0.14
N LYS A 96 20.94 -5.88 -0.50
CA LYS A 96 20.84 -6.59 -1.78
C LYS A 96 19.49 -7.28 -1.97
N GLU A 97 18.99 -7.94 -0.94
CA GLU A 97 17.70 -8.63 -0.98
C GLU A 97 16.54 -7.62 -1.06
N VAL A 98 16.64 -6.48 -0.35
CA VAL A 98 15.67 -5.39 -0.47
C VAL A 98 15.62 -4.86 -1.91
N MET A 99 16.78 -4.64 -2.54
CA MET A 99 16.82 -4.18 -3.94
C MET A 99 16.27 -5.22 -4.91
N GLU A 100 16.52 -6.50 -4.69
CA GLU A 100 15.94 -7.59 -5.48
C GLU A 100 14.40 -7.62 -5.35
N LEU A 101 13.85 -7.36 -4.16
CA LEU A 101 12.41 -7.24 -3.95
C LEU A 101 11.83 -6.00 -4.65
N ILE A 102 12.52 -4.85 -4.61
CA ILE A 102 12.10 -3.64 -5.32
C ILE A 102 12.04 -3.89 -6.84
N ASP A 103 13.07 -4.50 -7.40
CA ASP A 103 13.11 -4.85 -8.82
C ASP A 103 12.04 -5.90 -9.19
N TYR A 104 11.77 -6.84 -8.29
CA TYR A 104 10.71 -7.82 -8.47
C TYR A 104 9.32 -7.16 -8.52
N VAL A 105 8.99 -6.28 -7.55
CA VAL A 105 7.74 -5.51 -7.55
C VAL A 105 7.61 -4.67 -8.81
N ASP A 106 8.69 -4.02 -9.25
CA ASP A 106 8.68 -3.27 -10.52
C ASP A 106 8.39 -4.17 -11.72
N SER A 107 8.97 -5.38 -11.75
CA SER A 107 8.70 -6.34 -12.82
C SER A 107 7.23 -6.73 -12.92
N LEU A 108 6.54 -6.84 -11.79
CA LEU A 108 5.09 -7.07 -11.75
C LEU A 108 4.32 -5.86 -12.27
N ASN A 109 4.70 -4.66 -11.87
CA ASN A 109 4.09 -3.43 -12.40
C ASN A 109 4.28 -3.32 -13.92
N VAL A 110 5.47 -3.65 -14.44
CA VAL A 110 5.75 -3.69 -15.89
C VAL A 110 4.88 -4.74 -16.59
N LYS A 111 4.75 -5.92 -16.01
CA LYS A 111 3.85 -6.97 -16.53
C LYS A 111 2.40 -6.48 -16.65
N HIS A 112 1.97 -5.60 -15.74
CA HIS A 112 0.62 -5.01 -15.74
C HIS A 112 0.54 -3.65 -16.44
N GLY A 113 1.57 -3.25 -17.19
CA GLY A 113 1.53 -2.13 -18.10
C GLY A 113 2.34 -0.90 -17.69
N ALA A 114 3.18 -0.97 -16.64
CA ALA A 114 4.11 0.11 -16.35
C ALA A 114 5.18 0.22 -17.45
N THR A 115 5.73 1.44 -17.62
CA THR A 115 6.89 1.65 -18.49
C THR A 115 8.14 0.99 -17.91
N THR A 116 9.06 0.61 -18.78
CA THR A 116 10.42 0.22 -18.40
C THR A 116 11.37 1.40 -18.23
N GLU A 117 10.95 2.61 -18.66
CA GLU A 117 11.77 3.81 -18.55
C GLU A 117 11.97 4.22 -17.09
N THR A 118 13.19 4.59 -16.77
CA THR A 118 13.57 5.11 -15.46
C THR A 118 14.45 6.33 -15.63
N PHE A 119 14.33 7.26 -14.67
CA PHE A 119 15.19 8.43 -14.57
C PHE A 119 16.21 8.21 -13.46
N SER A 120 17.43 8.61 -13.71
CA SER A 120 18.52 8.46 -12.74
C SER A 120 19.10 9.81 -12.37
N THR A 121 19.38 10.00 -11.10
CA THR A 121 20.13 11.15 -10.60
C THR A 121 21.65 10.95 -10.66
N PHE A 122 22.12 9.85 -11.28
CA PHE A 122 23.54 9.55 -11.48
C PHE A 122 24.03 10.06 -12.85
N THR A 123 23.61 11.27 -13.25
CA THR A 123 24.04 11.95 -14.46
C THR A 123 25.05 13.08 -14.13
N PRO A 124 25.90 13.50 -15.08
CA PRO A 124 26.81 14.65 -14.86
C PRO A 124 26.07 15.91 -14.41
N GLU A 125 24.91 16.20 -14.98
CA GLU A 125 24.08 17.36 -14.67
C GLU A 125 23.53 17.29 -13.24
N ALA A 126 23.01 16.13 -12.84
CA ALA A 126 22.52 15.91 -11.48
C ALA A 126 23.65 15.98 -10.44
N LEU A 127 24.85 15.47 -10.77
CA LEU A 127 26.05 15.61 -9.93
C LEU A 127 26.48 17.05 -9.78
N ALA A 128 26.44 17.85 -10.86
CA ALA A 128 26.74 19.28 -10.80
C ALA A 128 25.73 20.02 -9.91
N LEU A 129 24.43 19.69 -10.02
CA LEU A 129 23.39 20.24 -9.16
C LEU A 129 23.61 19.85 -7.68
N LYS A 130 23.97 18.59 -7.42
CA LYS A 130 24.29 18.09 -6.07
C LYS A 130 25.45 18.87 -5.43
N LYS A 131 26.52 19.17 -6.21
CA LYS A 131 27.64 19.98 -5.74
C LYS A 131 27.20 21.40 -5.38
N ARG A 132 26.41 22.06 -6.25
CA ARG A 132 25.87 23.39 -5.97
C ARG A 132 24.96 23.40 -4.75
N ALA A 133 24.14 22.37 -4.55
CA ALA A 133 23.29 22.25 -3.37
C ALA A 133 24.12 22.18 -2.08
N LEU A 134 25.22 21.43 -2.08
CA LEU A 134 26.14 21.34 -0.94
C LEU A 134 26.80 22.68 -0.58
N GLU A 135 27.02 23.59 -1.54
CA GLU A 135 27.51 24.96 -1.29
C GLU A 135 26.51 25.81 -0.46
N HIS A 136 25.27 25.34 -0.34
CA HIS A 136 24.18 25.97 0.40
C HIS A 136 23.62 25.08 1.53
N ASP A 137 24.43 24.14 2.02
CA ASP A 137 24.05 23.18 3.07
C ASP A 137 22.81 22.33 2.74
N LEU A 138 22.53 22.12 1.43
CA LEU A 138 21.44 21.28 0.95
C LEU A 138 22.00 19.92 0.48
N HIS A 139 21.43 18.86 1.01
CA HIS A 139 21.82 17.47 0.69
C HIS A 139 20.79 16.85 -0.26
N LEU A 140 21.16 16.69 -1.53
CA LEU A 140 20.31 16.01 -2.52
C LEU A 140 20.54 14.50 -2.44
N LEU A 141 19.48 13.76 -2.16
CA LEU A 141 19.49 12.30 -2.19
C LEU A 141 19.54 11.83 -3.66
N SER A 142 20.27 10.76 -3.88
CA SER A 142 20.37 10.16 -5.21
C SER A 142 19.48 8.93 -5.28
N ALA A 143 18.74 8.81 -6.38
CA ALA A 143 17.89 7.67 -6.63
C ALA A 143 17.73 7.43 -8.14
N LYS A 144 17.42 6.20 -8.50
CA LYS A 144 16.78 5.85 -9.76
C LYS A 144 15.27 5.89 -9.51
N VAL A 145 14.52 6.55 -10.36
CA VAL A 145 13.08 6.75 -10.17
C VAL A 145 12.31 6.42 -11.44
N LYS A 146 11.05 6.02 -11.26
CA LYS A 146 10.06 5.86 -12.31
C LYS A 146 8.87 6.76 -11.99
N HIS A 147 8.32 7.44 -12.98
CA HIS A 147 7.17 8.30 -12.82
C HIS A 147 6.11 7.93 -13.86
N LEU A 148 4.99 7.40 -13.41
CA LEU A 148 3.93 6.88 -14.27
C LEU A 148 2.85 7.92 -14.58
N GLY A 149 2.57 8.80 -13.64
CA GLY A 149 1.38 9.64 -13.63
C GLY A 149 0.15 8.90 -13.08
N THR A 150 -0.82 9.67 -12.60
CA THR A 150 -1.99 9.14 -11.87
C THR A 150 -2.85 8.20 -12.71
N GLU A 151 -3.10 8.55 -13.97
CA GLU A 151 -3.93 7.73 -14.86
C GLU A 151 -3.31 6.37 -15.16
N LYS A 152 -2.00 6.36 -15.44
CA LYS A 152 -1.27 5.12 -15.74
C LYS A 152 -1.16 4.23 -14.51
N ASN A 153 -0.93 4.84 -13.36
CA ASN A 153 -0.89 4.12 -12.09
C ASN A 153 -2.23 3.44 -11.78
N LEU A 154 -3.34 4.16 -11.96
CA LEU A 154 -4.68 3.60 -11.81
C LEU A 154 -4.94 2.43 -12.78
N GLN A 155 -4.49 2.56 -14.04
CA GLN A 155 -4.63 1.49 -15.03
C GLN A 155 -3.86 0.22 -14.63
N ILE A 156 -2.65 0.37 -14.10
CA ILE A 156 -1.83 -0.77 -13.63
C ILE A 156 -2.54 -1.48 -12.48
N LEU A 157 -3.05 -0.73 -11.49
CA LEU A 157 -3.79 -1.29 -10.37
C LEU A 157 -5.07 -1.99 -10.83
N THR A 158 -5.76 -1.44 -11.83
CA THR A 158 -6.93 -2.09 -12.44
C THR A 158 -6.54 -3.41 -13.09
N ASN A 159 -5.46 -3.46 -13.86
CA ASN A 159 -4.98 -4.69 -14.48
C ASN A 159 -4.55 -5.74 -13.44
N ILE A 160 -3.98 -5.32 -12.31
CA ILE A 160 -3.66 -6.22 -11.19
C ILE A 160 -4.96 -6.74 -10.57
N TYR A 161 -5.95 -5.88 -10.33
CA TYR A 161 -7.25 -6.29 -9.81
C TYR A 161 -7.91 -7.36 -10.70
N GLU A 162 -8.01 -7.10 -12.00
CA GLU A 162 -8.58 -8.03 -12.98
C GLU A 162 -7.84 -9.38 -13.01
N HIS A 163 -6.53 -9.37 -12.73
CA HIS A 163 -5.74 -10.59 -12.67
C HIS A 163 -6.06 -11.48 -11.47
N ILE A 164 -6.47 -10.90 -10.32
CA ILE A 164 -6.68 -11.65 -9.08
C ILE A 164 -8.15 -11.73 -8.64
N ALA A 165 -9.05 -10.94 -9.23
CA ALA A 165 -10.43 -10.77 -8.75
C ALA A 165 -11.28 -12.04 -8.81
N ASP A 166 -11.06 -12.89 -9.80
CA ASP A 166 -11.77 -14.15 -10.00
C ASP A 166 -11.15 -15.33 -9.23
N LYS A 167 -9.98 -15.15 -8.66
CA LYS A 167 -9.20 -16.19 -7.95
C LYS A 167 -9.38 -16.13 -6.44
N HIS A 168 -9.77 -14.97 -5.91
CA HIS A 168 -9.93 -14.73 -4.49
C HIS A 168 -11.26 -14.08 -4.16
N THR A 169 -11.68 -14.20 -2.91
CA THR A 169 -12.87 -13.51 -2.42
C THR A 169 -12.49 -12.12 -1.92
N PHE A 170 -13.16 -11.09 -2.44
CA PHE A 170 -13.01 -9.72 -1.97
C PHE A 170 -14.30 -9.24 -1.29
N ARG A 171 -14.15 -8.53 -0.17
CA ARG A 171 -15.23 -7.81 0.53
C ARG A 171 -14.83 -6.35 0.66
N PHE A 172 -15.41 -5.53 -0.18
CA PHE A 172 -15.26 -4.08 -0.16
C PHE A 172 -16.38 -3.43 0.64
N ASN A 173 -16.21 -2.15 1.00
CA ASN A 173 -17.15 -1.40 1.83
C ASN A 173 -17.48 -2.14 3.14
N THR A 174 -16.49 -2.83 3.69
CA THR A 174 -16.62 -3.69 4.86
C THR A 174 -15.56 -3.32 5.88
N ALA A 175 -15.95 -2.66 6.96
CA ALA A 175 -15.06 -2.33 8.05
C ALA A 175 -14.94 -3.50 9.02
N VAL A 176 -13.70 -3.83 9.40
CA VAL A 176 -13.42 -4.81 10.45
C VAL A 176 -13.34 -4.08 11.78
N THR A 177 -14.07 -4.59 12.77
CA THR A 177 -14.14 -4.02 14.12
C THR A 177 -13.25 -4.73 15.11
N ALA A 178 -13.04 -6.04 14.97
CA ALA A 178 -12.22 -6.82 15.89
C ALA A 178 -11.48 -7.97 15.22
N ILE A 179 -10.29 -8.26 15.76
CA ILE A 179 -9.49 -9.46 15.50
C ILE A 179 -9.42 -10.25 16.81
N GLN A 180 -9.62 -11.56 16.74
CA GLN A 180 -9.52 -12.45 17.89
C GLN A 180 -8.66 -13.66 17.55
N ALA A 181 -7.79 -14.04 18.48
CA ALA A 181 -7.12 -15.31 18.43
C ALA A 181 -8.03 -16.40 19.01
N GLU A 182 -8.27 -17.45 18.24
CA GLU A 182 -9.13 -18.57 18.66
C GLU A 182 -8.32 -19.60 19.45
N PRO A 183 -8.97 -20.37 20.35
CA PRO A 183 -8.28 -21.39 21.16
C PRO A 183 -7.61 -22.50 20.34
N ASP A 184 -8.06 -22.73 19.11
CA ASP A 184 -7.52 -23.71 18.18
C ASP A 184 -6.33 -23.20 17.35
N GLY A 185 -5.85 -21.98 17.63
CA GLY A 185 -4.72 -21.33 16.97
C GLY A 185 -5.08 -20.57 15.69
N ARG A 186 -6.35 -20.54 15.31
CA ARG A 186 -6.85 -19.73 14.19
C ARG A 186 -7.14 -18.30 14.62
N TYR A 187 -7.53 -17.49 13.64
CA TYR A 187 -7.98 -16.11 13.85
C TYR A 187 -9.44 -15.98 13.45
N SER A 188 -10.20 -15.15 14.16
CA SER A 188 -11.49 -14.66 13.71
C SER A 188 -11.45 -13.15 13.53
N VAL A 189 -12.18 -12.70 12.52
CA VAL A 189 -12.33 -11.30 12.12
C VAL A 189 -13.80 -10.97 12.14
N VAL A 190 -14.19 -9.93 12.88
CA VAL A 190 -15.56 -9.46 13.02
C VAL A 190 -15.74 -8.15 12.25
N THR A 191 -16.78 -8.09 11.43
CA THR A 191 -17.12 -6.88 10.68
C THR A 191 -18.14 -6.02 11.43
N GLU A 192 -18.31 -4.77 11.03
CA GLU A 192 -19.33 -3.87 11.59
C GLU A 192 -20.76 -4.36 11.34
N GLN A 193 -20.98 -5.18 10.29
CA GLN A 193 -22.26 -5.83 10.00
C GLN A 193 -22.48 -7.09 10.84
N GLY A 194 -21.54 -7.46 11.71
CA GLY A 194 -21.62 -8.64 12.57
C GLY A 194 -21.31 -9.96 11.85
N GLU A 195 -20.73 -9.91 10.66
CA GLU A 195 -20.20 -11.11 10.00
C GLU A 195 -18.91 -11.56 10.69
N VAL A 196 -18.68 -12.86 10.73
CA VAL A 196 -17.49 -13.46 11.32
C VAL A 196 -16.79 -14.34 10.30
N TYR A 197 -15.56 -14.01 9.99
CA TYR A 197 -14.68 -14.80 9.14
C TYR A 197 -13.57 -15.44 9.97
N THR A 198 -13.25 -16.69 9.70
CA THR A 198 -12.16 -17.40 10.40
C THR A 198 -11.08 -17.80 9.40
N ALA A 199 -9.82 -17.79 9.84
CA ALA A 199 -8.70 -18.17 9.00
C ALA A 199 -7.56 -18.83 9.80
N ASP A 200 -6.78 -19.68 9.12
CA ASP A 200 -5.56 -20.23 9.67
C ASP A 200 -4.46 -19.16 9.75
N TYR A 201 -4.44 -18.25 8.79
CA TYR A 201 -3.49 -17.14 8.73
C TYR A 201 -4.20 -15.81 8.54
N LEU A 202 -3.69 -14.79 9.21
CA LEU A 202 -4.16 -13.41 9.12
C LEU A 202 -3.02 -12.49 8.69
N ILE A 203 -3.22 -11.72 7.61
CA ILE A 203 -2.33 -10.67 7.16
C ILE A 203 -3.02 -9.33 7.40
N ALA A 204 -2.48 -8.53 8.32
CA ALA A 204 -3.03 -7.21 8.62
C ALA A 204 -2.22 -6.12 7.92
N ALA A 205 -2.83 -5.45 6.94
CA ALA A 205 -2.24 -4.39 6.13
C ALA A 205 -3.15 -3.14 6.09
N PRO A 206 -3.57 -2.58 7.24
CA PRO A 206 -4.63 -1.57 7.33
C PRO A 206 -4.21 -0.18 6.82
N GLY A 207 -2.94 0.02 6.49
CA GLY A 207 -2.41 1.30 6.04
C GLY A 207 -2.54 2.41 7.09
N ARG A 208 -2.35 3.68 6.67
CA ARG A 208 -2.38 4.82 7.61
C ARG A 208 -3.76 5.06 8.21
N SER A 209 -4.83 4.88 7.43
CA SER A 209 -6.19 5.11 7.91
C SER A 209 -6.62 4.12 8.99
N GLY A 210 -6.05 2.93 9.02
CA GLY A 210 -6.31 1.91 10.02
C GLY A 210 -5.27 1.81 11.14
N ALA A 211 -4.25 2.68 11.17
CA ALA A 211 -3.12 2.54 12.09
C ALA A 211 -3.54 2.59 13.58
N GLU A 212 -4.40 3.52 13.97
CA GLU A 212 -4.88 3.63 15.35
C GLU A 212 -5.74 2.43 15.75
N TRP A 213 -6.68 2.04 14.88
CA TRP A 213 -7.49 0.85 15.09
C TRP A 213 -6.61 -0.39 15.25
N PHE A 214 -5.62 -0.58 14.37
CA PHE A 214 -4.75 -1.73 14.43
C PHE A 214 -3.84 -1.74 15.67
N ALA A 215 -3.36 -0.58 16.10
CA ALA A 215 -2.62 -0.48 17.35
C ALA A 215 -3.46 -0.94 18.56
N ASN A 216 -4.75 -0.64 18.58
CA ASN A 216 -5.65 -1.14 19.62
C ASN A 216 -5.86 -2.65 19.51
N GLN A 217 -6.06 -3.19 18.29
CA GLN A 217 -6.14 -4.66 18.09
C GLN A 217 -4.87 -5.38 18.55
N CYS A 218 -3.69 -4.83 18.28
CA CYS A 218 -2.43 -5.39 18.77
C CYS A 218 -2.38 -5.44 20.28
N LYS A 219 -2.82 -4.38 20.96
CA LYS A 219 -2.89 -4.35 22.44
C LYS A 219 -3.85 -5.41 22.99
N ASP A 220 -5.02 -5.53 22.38
CA ASP A 220 -6.03 -6.52 22.75
C ASP A 220 -5.52 -7.96 22.58
N LEU A 221 -4.68 -8.17 21.57
CA LEU A 221 -3.96 -9.45 21.34
C LEU A 221 -2.72 -9.64 22.22
N GLY A 222 -2.40 -8.69 23.12
CA GLY A 222 -1.25 -8.75 24.01
C GLY A 222 0.10 -8.50 23.33
N LEU A 223 0.12 -7.86 22.16
CA LEU A 223 1.36 -7.53 21.44
C LEU A 223 1.95 -6.22 21.96
N GLU A 224 3.26 -6.21 22.17
CA GLU A 224 4.00 -4.99 22.52
C GLU A 224 4.15 -4.09 21.28
N LEU A 225 3.93 -2.79 21.48
CA LEU A 225 4.06 -1.79 20.41
C LEU A 225 5.28 -0.92 20.69
N LEU A 226 6.12 -0.73 19.69
CA LEU A 226 7.24 0.19 19.69
C LEU A 226 6.95 1.38 18.76
N ASN A 227 7.40 2.56 19.16
CA ASN A 227 7.32 3.74 18.32
C ASN A 227 8.38 3.67 17.21
N ASN A 228 7.93 3.86 15.99
CA ASN A 228 8.83 3.99 14.84
C ASN A 228 9.37 5.43 14.73
N GLN A 229 10.52 5.57 14.09
CA GLN A 229 11.02 6.86 13.63
C GLN A 229 10.07 7.42 12.56
N VAL A 230 9.99 8.74 12.50
CA VAL A 230 9.22 9.46 11.48
C VAL A 230 10.09 10.56 10.88
N ASP A 231 9.98 10.75 9.57
CA ASP A 231 10.58 11.88 8.90
C ASP A 231 9.66 13.10 9.05
N ILE A 232 10.22 14.21 9.49
CA ILE A 232 9.55 15.51 9.55
C ILE A 232 10.13 16.38 8.45
N GLY A 233 9.27 16.87 7.56
CA GLY A 233 9.69 17.67 6.43
C GLY A 233 8.84 18.92 6.24
N VAL A 234 9.36 19.86 5.45
CA VAL A 234 8.67 21.07 5.01
C VAL A 234 8.44 20.96 3.51
N ARG A 235 7.20 21.17 3.09
CA ARG A 235 6.88 21.34 1.67
C ARG A 235 7.20 22.77 1.26
N VAL A 236 8.09 22.93 0.29
CA VAL A 236 8.45 24.23 -0.28
C VAL A 236 7.80 24.37 -1.65
N GLU A 237 7.05 25.44 -1.86
CA GLU A 237 6.47 25.81 -3.15
C GLU A 237 7.06 27.14 -3.63
N LEU A 238 7.52 27.16 -4.85
CA LEU A 238 8.09 28.34 -5.48
C LEU A 238 7.30 28.65 -6.76
N PRO A 239 7.16 29.96 -7.12
CA PRO A 239 6.62 30.34 -8.42
C PRO A 239 7.45 29.68 -9.54
N ALA A 240 6.79 29.27 -10.61
CA ALA A 240 7.49 28.88 -11.84
C ALA A 240 8.15 30.15 -12.43
N LEU A 241 9.44 30.08 -12.67
CA LEU A 241 10.23 31.14 -13.34
C LEU A 241 10.09 31.03 -14.85
#